data_2053b5f26c5ce4816b9cc73843894db1
#
_entry.id   2053b5f26c5ce4816b9cc73843894db1
#
_cell.length_a   1.000
_cell.length_b   1.000
_cell.length_c   1.000
_cell.angle_alpha   90.00
_cell.angle_beta   90.00
_cell.angle_gamma   90.00
#
_symmetry.space_group_name_H-M   'P 1'
#
loop_
_entity.id
_entity.type
_entity.pdbx_description
1 polymer ?
#
loop_
_entity_poly.entity_id
_entity_poly.type
_entity_poly.pdbx_seq_one_letter_code
_entity_poly.pdbx_strand_id
1 'polypeptide(L)'
;MAVYTELSKPFLKELSDDYGLGRVASATGIPEGSVNSNYVLEAAKGKFLLRVDEVKGENELKREIDLLSFLRKHAFPCPHPMQDRTGRFYRNFNNRCVSLFKYQEGKVLVPARMKPSQLETIGHALGDLHVIGKAYKKGIDNRFSFERIADLYLTVRNRLPNYFRKICRTLDDEVEYLTRYLEGKLPKGVIHGDIFSDNLLFRGEKLTAMLDFDAACRGKFIFDIATAVNALCFVDGSYSLDRFRYLLSGYESVRTLSLAEWDAFPNELRFSSLRFTVTRLHDFFLTPVDGKHRVDKDFREFFERLRVLRREREGGMEPLLMAMATGYDYRKYQKVKATERRQA
;
A
#
# COMPACT_ATOMS: atom_id res chain seq x y z
N MET A 1 -14.82 -14.09 -6.64
CA MET A 1 -15.77 -13.31 -5.80
C MET A 1 -15.22 -13.29 -4.39
N ALA A 2 -14.91 -12.11 -3.86
CA ALA A 2 -14.37 -11.99 -2.49
C ALA A 2 -15.48 -11.77 -1.45
N VAL A 3 -16.53 -12.58 -1.49
CA VAL A 3 -17.53 -12.68 -0.43
C VAL A 3 -17.52 -14.11 0.07
N TYR A 4 -16.87 -14.32 1.21
CA TYR A 4 -16.69 -15.65 1.81
C TYR A 4 -17.71 -15.94 2.92
N THR A 5 -18.10 -14.92 3.67
CA THR A 5 -19.07 -15.01 4.77
C THR A 5 -20.39 -14.39 4.40
N GLU A 6 -21.46 -15.18 4.33
CA GLU A 6 -22.82 -14.68 4.09
C GLU A 6 -23.43 -14.04 5.34
N LEU A 7 -24.16 -12.94 5.14
CA LEU A 7 -24.81 -12.21 6.20
C LEU A 7 -26.28 -12.65 6.34
N SER A 8 -26.67 -13.06 7.54
CA SER A 8 -28.06 -13.42 7.81
C SER A 8 -28.94 -12.18 8.07
N LYS A 9 -30.23 -12.25 7.73
CA LYS A 9 -31.18 -11.16 8.00
C LYS A 9 -31.28 -10.82 9.50
N PRO A 10 -31.31 -11.80 10.44
CA PRO A 10 -31.28 -11.50 11.87
C PRO A 10 -30.03 -10.70 12.29
N PHE A 11 -28.84 -11.09 11.80
CA PHE A 11 -27.60 -10.38 12.10
C PHE A 11 -27.62 -8.93 11.58
N LEU A 12 -28.09 -8.71 10.35
CA LEU A 12 -28.20 -7.35 9.79
C LEU A 12 -29.16 -6.47 10.60
N LYS A 13 -30.26 -7.04 11.13
CA LYS A 13 -31.18 -6.31 12.00
C LYS A 13 -30.50 -5.92 13.31
N GLU A 14 -29.87 -6.86 13.98
CA GLU A 14 -29.13 -6.64 15.24
C GLU A 14 -28.02 -5.59 15.06
N LEU A 15 -27.22 -5.73 14.00
CA LEU A 15 -26.18 -4.75 13.64
C LEU A 15 -26.78 -3.35 13.45
N SER A 16 -27.89 -3.28 12.73
CA SER A 16 -28.56 -2.01 12.49
C SER A 16 -29.06 -1.35 13.77
N ASP A 17 -29.60 -2.13 14.67
CA ASP A 17 -30.07 -1.65 15.97
C ASP A 17 -28.90 -1.15 16.82
N ASP A 18 -27.78 -1.89 16.85
CA ASP A 18 -26.60 -1.53 17.63
C ASP A 18 -25.89 -0.26 17.12
N TYR A 19 -25.77 -0.11 15.80
CA TYR A 19 -25.17 1.09 15.21
C TYR A 19 -26.19 2.22 14.96
N GLY A 20 -27.47 1.96 15.23
CA GLY A 20 -28.53 2.94 15.04
C GLY A 20 -28.72 3.38 13.59
N LEU A 21 -28.57 2.46 12.61
CA LEU A 21 -28.62 2.76 11.18
C LEU A 21 -30.06 2.97 10.65
N GLY A 22 -31.06 2.51 11.40
CA GLY A 22 -32.43 2.38 10.94
C GLY A 22 -32.59 1.14 10.05
N ARG A 23 -33.72 1.03 9.35
CA ARG A 23 -33.99 -0.13 8.49
C ARG A 23 -32.92 -0.30 7.42
N VAL A 24 -32.26 -1.45 7.37
CA VAL A 24 -31.38 -1.87 6.27
C VAL A 24 -32.26 -2.35 5.11
N ALA A 25 -32.17 -1.69 3.98
CA ALA A 25 -32.92 -2.02 2.77
C ALA A 25 -32.19 -3.09 1.94
N SER A 26 -30.87 -3.00 1.84
CA SER A 26 -30.04 -3.95 1.10
C SER A 26 -28.65 -4.13 1.71
N ALA A 27 -28.06 -5.30 1.46
CA ALA A 27 -26.67 -5.62 1.76
C ALA A 27 -26.09 -6.29 0.50
N THR A 28 -25.25 -5.55 -0.24
CA THR A 28 -24.68 -6.01 -1.52
C THR A 28 -23.20 -6.29 -1.33
N GLY A 29 -22.79 -7.53 -1.58
CA GLY A 29 -21.38 -7.92 -1.51
C GLY A 29 -20.55 -7.24 -2.59
N ILE A 30 -19.35 -6.80 -2.23
CA ILE A 30 -18.35 -6.25 -3.15
C ILE A 30 -17.49 -7.40 -3.64
N PRO A 31 -17.54 -7.74 -4.96
CA PRO A 31 -16.77 -8.87 -5.50
C PRO A 31 -15.27 -8.59 -5.61
N GLU A 32 -14.88 -7.33 -5.58
CA GLU A 32 -13.49 -6.88 -5.60
C GLU A 32 -12.87 -6.98 -4.20
N GLY A 33 -11.63 -7.44 -4.15
CA GLY A 33 -10.89 -7.67 -2.90
C GLY A 33 -10.46 -9.13 -2.77
N SER A 34 -9.36 -9.38 -2.10
CA SER A 34 -8.74 -10.71 -2.07
C SER A 34 -8.81 -11.42 -0.72
N VAL A 35 -9.06 -10.69 0.37
CA VAL A 35 -8.89 -11.22 1.74
C VAL A 35 -10.17 -11.15 2.56
N ASN A 36 -10.90 -10.05 2.55
CA ASN A 36 -12.04 -9.80 3.43
C ASN A 36 -13.37 -9.82 2.67
N SER A 37 -14.46 -10.21 3.33
CA SER A 37 -15.81 -10.04 2.78
C SER A 37 -16.29 -8.62 3.05
N ASN A 38 -16.55 -7.87 1.99
CA ASN A 38 -17.01 -6.49 2.06
C ASN A 38 -18.45 -6.37 1.53
N TYR A 39 -19.27 -5.58 2.20
CA TYR A 39 -20.66 -5.34 1.81
C TYR A 39 -20.98 -3.85 1.84
N VAL A 40 -21.67 -3.37 0.83
CA VAL A 40 -22.35 -2.08 0.88
C VAL A 40 -23.71 -2.29 1.53
N LEU A 41 -23.94 -1.64 2.65
CA LEU A 41 -25.24 -1.58 3.31
C LEU A 41 -25.95 -0.30 2.91
N GLU A 42 -27.17 -0.42 2.40
CA GLU A 42 -28.08 0.72 2.22
C GLU A 42 -29.08 0.72 3.36
N ALA A 43 -29.03 1.73 4.20
CA ALA A 43 -29.88 1.87 5.37
C ALA A 43 -30.60 3.23 5.40
N ALA A 44 -31.59 3.37 6.27
CA ALA A 44 -32.38 4.61 6.36
C ALA A 44 -31.52 5.86 6.64
N LYS A 45 -30.37 5.70 7.34
CA LYS A 45 -29.45 6.80 7.66
C LYS A 45 -28.28 6.94 6.67
N GLY A 46 -28.31 6.25 5.52
CA GLY A 46 -27.30 6.37 4.48
C GLY A 46 -26.63 5.06 4.10
N LYS A 47 -25.49 5.19 3.43
CA LYS A 47 -24.68 4.05 2.97
C LYS A 47 -23.51 3.79 3.92
N PHE A 48 -23.21 2.51 4.13
CA PHE A 48 -22.15 2.06 5.00
C PHE A 48 -21.37 0.93 4.33
N LEU A 49 -20.12 0.76 4.71
CA LEU A 49 -19.31 -0.40 4.36
C LEU A 49 -19.22 -1.33 5.57
N LEU A 50 -19.72 -2.55 5.43
CA LEU A 50 -19.53 -3.61 6.40
C LEU A 50 -18.38 -4.50 5.93
N ARG A 51 -17.36 -4.69 6.77
CA ARG A 51 -16.26 -5.60 6.52
C ARG A 51 -16.29 -6.76 7.51
N VAL A 52 -16.21 -7.97 6.99
CA VAL A 52 -15.93 -9.18 7.74
C VAL A 52 -14.47 -9.52 7.55
N ASP A 53 -13.69 -9.48 8.62
CA ASP A 53 -12.28 -9.86 8.61
C ASP A 53 -12.17 -11.39 8.63
N GLU A 54 -11.80 -11.97 7.50
CA GLU A 54 -11.80 -13.43 7.32
C GLU A 54 -10.57 -14.10 7.93
N VAL A 55 -9.47 -13.36 8.08
CA VAL A 55 -8.16 -13.88 8.51
C VAL A 55 -7.62 -13.17 9.74
N LYS A 56 -7.87 -11.87 9.89
CA LYS A 56 -7.31 -11.08 10.99
C LYS A 56 -7.89 -11.46 12.35
N GLY A 57 -7.00 -11.59 13.32
CA GLY A 57 -7.39 -11.65 14.72
C GLY A 57 -7.80 -10.28 15.29
N GLU A 58 -8.47 -10.32 16.44
CA GLU A 58 -8.97 -9.13 17.14
C GLU A 58 -7.87 -8.08 17.41
N ASN A 59 -6.67 -8.52 17.79
CA ASN A 59 -5.56 -7.62 18.09
C ASN A 59 -5.05 -6.85 16.85
N GLU A 60 -5.08 -7.48 15.68
CA GLU A 60 -4.67 -6.85 14.43
C GLU A 60 -5.71 -5.82 13.98
N LEU A 61 -6.99 -6.20 14.03
CA LEU A 61 -8.10 -5.28 13.73
C LEU A 61 -8.10 -4.07 14.67
N LYS A 62 -7.88 -4.28 15.97
CA LYS A 62 -7.80 -3.18 16.94
C LYS A 62 -6.69 -2.21 16.61
N ARG A 63 -5.50 -2.69 16.22
CA ARG A 63 -4.38 -1.83 15.80
C ARG A 63 -4.71 -1.02 14.55
N GLU A 64 -5.36 -1.63 13.55
CA GLU A 64 -5.80 -0.94 12.34
C GLU A 64 -6.82 0.16 12.68
N ILE A 65 -7.85 -0.16 13.47
CA ILE A 65 -8.88 0.81 13.89
C ILE A 65 -8.26 1.95 14.70
N ASP A 66 -7.32 1.68 15.58
CA ASP A 66 -6.58 2.69 16.34
C ASP A 66 -5.83 3.66 15.41
N LEU A 67 -5.15 3.12 14.38
CA LEU A 67 -4.46 3.93 13.38
C LEU A 67 -5.44 4.77 12.56
N LEU A 68 -6.49 4.17 12.02
CA LEU A 68 -7.52 4.87 11.24
C LEU A 68 -8.19 5.97 12.07
N SER A 69 -8.49 5.70 13.34
CA SER A 69 -9.06 6.68 14.27
C SER A 69 -8.10 7.85 14.53
N PHE A 70 -6.80 7.58 14.64
CA PHE A 70 -5.77 8.60 14.76
C PHE A 70 -5.68 9.45 13.49
N LEU A 71 -5.60 8.85 12.31
CA LEU A 71 -5.55 9.55 11.02
C LEU A 71 -6.79 10.42 10.80
N ARG A 72 -7.96 9.91 11.15
CA ARG A 72 -9.23 10.67 11.07
C ARG A 72 -9.26 11.90 11.96
N LYS A 73 -8.69 11.85 13.17
CA LYS A 73 -8.56 13.02 14.06
C LYS A 73 -7.73 14.15 13.43
N HIS A 74 -6.83 13.79 12.50
CA HIS A 74 -6.03 14.74 11.73
C HIS A 74 -6.62 15.06 10.35
N ALA A 75 -7.92 14.76 10.13
CA ALA A 75 -8.66 14.99 8.88
C ALA A 75 -8.06 14.27 7.64
N PHE A 76 -7.24 13.22 7.83
CA PHE A 76 -6.70 12.44 6.73
C PHE A 76 -7.81 11.65 6.01
N PRO A 77 -7.81 11.60 4.66
CA PRO A 77 -8.81 10.89 3.88
C PRO A 77 -8.59 9.37 3.93
N CYS A 78 -9.11 8.70 4.94
CA CYS A 78 -9.04 7.25 5.13
C CYS A 78 -10.40 6.70 5.55
N PRO A 79 -10.59 5.36 5.59
CA PRO A 79 -11.81 4.75 6.10
C PRO A 79 -12.17 5.26 7.48
N HIS A 80 -13.47 5.46 7.73
CA HIS A 80 -13.96 5.99 8.99
C HIS A 80 -14.65 4.86 9.79
N PRO A 81 -13.95 4.20 10.72
CA PRO A 81 -14.56 3.17 11.55
C PRO A 81 -15.64 3.79 12.45
N MET A 82 -16.77 3.10 12.56
CA MET A 82 -17.90 3.53 13.37
C MET A 82 -17.93 2.78 14.69
N GLN A 83 -18.38 3.47 15.74
CA GLN A 83 -18.67 2.85 17.02
C GLN A 83 -20.14 2.46 17.09
N ASP A 84 -20.42 1.31 17.70
CA ASP A 84 -21.77 0.95 18.11
C ASP A 84 -22.23 1.82 19.33
N ARG A 85 -23.46 1.65 19.77
CA ARG A 85 -24.03 2.39 20.92
C ARG A 85 -23.30 2.15 22.25
N THR A 86 -22.48 1.08 22.32
CA THR A 86 -21.66 0.77 23.51
C THR A 86 -20.23 1.27 23.40
N GLY A 87 -19.89 1.96 22.29
CA GLY A 87 -18.56 2.50 22.01
C GLY A 87 -17.58 1.50 21.39
N ARG A 88 -18.01 0.31 20.97
CA ARG A 88 -17.16 -0.69 20.33
C ARG A 88 -17.09 -0.47 18.83
N PHE A 89 -15.91 -0.65 18.24
CA PHE A 89 -15.66 -0.49 16.80
C PHE A 89 -15.87 -1.77 15.97
N TYR A 90 -15.97 -2.91 16.63
CA TYR A 90 -16.16 -4.20 15.97
C TYR A 90 -16.97 -5.16 16.85
N ARG A 91 -17.49 -6.20 16.23
CA ARG A 91 -18.26 -7.26 16.84
C ARG A 91 -17.77 -8.61 16.36
N ASN A 92 -18.13 -9.67 17.09
CA ASN A 92 -17.90 -11.04 16.61
C ASN A 92 -19.16 -11.56 15.90
N PHE A 93 -18.94 -12.18 14.76
CA PHE A 93 -19.94 -12.89 13.98
C PHE A 93 -19.33 -14.16 13.40
N ASN A 94 -19.84 -15.33 13.76
CA ASN A 94 -19.33 -16.64 13.31
C ASN A 94 -17.79 -16.77 13.48
N ASN A 95 -17.27 -16.43 14.65
CA ASN A 95 -15.84 -16.42 14.99
C ASN A 95 -14.97 -15.47 14.15
N ARG A 96 -15.57 -14.50 13.48
CA ARG A 96 -14.89 -13.44 12.74
C ARG A 96 -15.21 -12.08 13.31
N CYS A 97 -14.25 -11.17 13.16
CA CYS A 97 -14.48 -9.78 13.51
C CYS A 97 -15.23 -9.07 12.38
N VAL A 98 -16.25 -8.30 12.76
CA VAL A 98 -17.05 -7.50 11.83
C VAL A 98 -16.97 -6.05 12.25
N SER A 99 -16.62 -5.18 11.33
CA SER A 99 -16.51 -3.73 11.53
C SER A 99 -17.34 -2.95 10.50
N LEU A 100 -17.86 -1.81 10.96
CA LEU A 100 -18.66 -0.93 10.13
C LEU A 100 -17.91 0.38 9.88
N PHE A 101 -17.95 0.84 8.63
CA PHE A 101 -17.35 2.09 8.22
C PHE A 101 -18.39 2.97 7.53
N LYS A 102 -18.21 4.29 7.59
CA LYS A 102 -18.93 5.19 6.70
C LYS A 102 -18.53 4.89 5.26
N TYR A 103 -19.50 4.76 4.37
CA TYR A 103 -19.24 4.54 2.96
C TYR A 103 -18.46 5.72 2.37
N GLN A 104 -17.40 5.42 1.64
CA GLN A 104 -16.59 6.42 0.95
C GLN A 104 -16.96 6.45 -0.52
N GLU A 105 -17.47 7.59 -0.97
CA GLU A 105 -17.81 7.77 -2.38
C GLU A 105 -16.56 8.06 -3.20
N GLY A 106 -16.48 7.43 -4.35
CA GLY A 106 -15.38 7.63 -5.29
C GLY A 106 -15.27 6.48 -6.29
N LYS A 107 -14.35 6.65 -7.22
CA LYS A 107 -14.03 5.63 -8.23
C LYS A 107 -12.55 5.33 -8.18
N VAL A 108 -12.20 4.09 -8.35
CA VAL A 108 -10.84 3.64 -8.65
C VAL A 108 -10.47 4.08 -10.06
N LEU A 109 -9.26 4.59 -10.23
CA LEU A 109 -8.76 5.03 -11.52
C LEU A 109 -7.75 4.02 -12.08
N VAL A 110 -7.81 3.78 -13.38
CA VAL A 110 -6.78 3.01 -14.07
C VAL A 110 -5.48 3.82 -14.10
N PRO A 111 -4.34 3.28 -13.64
CA PRO A 111 -3.09 4.04 -13.57
C PRO A 111 -2.74 4.79 -14.85
N ALA A 112 -2.79 4.11 -16.02
CA ALA A 112 -2.45 4.72 -17.31
C ALA A 112 -3.36 5.92 -17.69
N ARG A 113 -4.55 6.05 -17.09
CA ARG A 113 -5.51 7.13 -17.36
C ARG A 113 -5.51 8.23 -16.30
N MET A 114 -4.66 8.13 -15.29
CA MET A 114 -4.56 9.17 -14.25
C MET A 114 -3.98 10.46 -14.84
N LYS A 115 -4.63 11.57 -14.52
CA LYS A 115 -4.18 12.92 -14.89
C LYS A 115 -2.99 13.37 -14.01
N PRO A 116 -2.18 14.34 -14.49
CA PRO A 116 -1.14 14.98 -13.68
C PRO A 116 -1.61 15.43 -12.29
N SER A 117 -2.71 16.18 -12.23
CA SER A 117 -3.29 16.69 -10.97
C SER A 117 -3.70 15.58 -9.99
N GLN A 118 -4.11 14.40 -10.50
CA GLN A 118 -4.43 13.25 -9.65
C GLN A 118 -3.17 12.62 -9.06
N LEU A 119 -2.07 12.55 -9.81
CA LEU A 119 -0.78 12.09 -9.30
C LEU A 119 -0.22 13.04 -8.25
N GLU A 120 -0.32 14.35 -8.48
CA GLU A 120 0.04 15.37 -7.48
C GLU A 120 -0.80 15.21 -6.20
N THR A 121 -2.11 15.01 -6.35
CA THR A 121 -3.01 14.77 -5.21
C THR A 121 -2.62 13.52 -4.42
N ILE A 122 -2.21 12.44 -5.09
CA ILE A 122 -1.73 11.21 -4.42
C ILE A 122 -0.42 11.51 -3.67
N GLY A 123 0.52 12.19 -4.32
CA GLY A 123 1.79 12.57 -3.70
C GLY A 123 1.57 13.43 -2.45
N HIS A 124 0.72 14.45 -2.55
CA HIS A 124 0.35 15.32 -1.43
C HIS A 124 -0.23 14.50 -0.25
N ALA A 125 -1.22 13.64 -0.52
CA ALA A 125 -1.83 12.80 0.50
C ALA A 125 -0.81 11.85 1.16
N LEU A 126 0.14 11.32 0.38
CA LEU A 126 1.22 10.48 0.91
C LEU A 126 2.17 11.29 1.81
N GLY A 127 2.47 12.53 1.44
CA GLY A 127 3.21 13.47 2.27
C GLY A 127 2.50 13.75 3.61
N ASP A 128 1.19 14.03 3.56
CA ASP A 128 0.35 14.22 4.74
C ASP A 128 0.36 12.99 5.64
N LEU A 129 0.19 11.78 5.06
CA LEU A 129 0.27 10.53 5.83
C LEU A 129 1.58 10.43 6.61
N HIS A 130 2.71 10.74 5.97
CA HIS A 130 4.03 10.64 6.59
C HIS A 130 4.24 11.70 7.68
N VAL A 131 3.79 12.93 7.47
CA VAL A 131 3.87 14.00 8.48
C VAL A 131 3.00 13.67 9.68
N ILE A 132 1.72 13.33 9.46
CA ILE A 132 0.79 12.91 10.51
C ILE A 132 1.29 11.64 11.21
N GLY A 133 1.67 10.64 10.42
CA GLY A 133 2.09 9.33 10.90
C GLY A 133 3.38 9.35 11.74
N LYS A 134 4.24 10.37 11.59
CA LYS A 134 5.39 10.58 12.43
C LYS A 134 5.01 10.79 13.91
N ALA A 135 3.85 11.39 14.16
CA ALA A 135 3.33 11.63 15.51
C ALA A 135 2.67 10.40 16.15
N TYR A 136 2.33 9.38 15.35
CA TYR A 136 1.74 8.15 15.87
C TYR A 136 2.77 7.32 16.65
N LYS A 137 2.56 7.18 17.97
CA LYS A 137 3.55 6.56 18.89
C LYS A 137 3.33 5.07 19.15
N LYS A 138 2.15 4.53 18.81
CA LYS A 138 1.90 3.10 19.00
C LYS A 138 2.74 2.30 17.99
N GLY A 139 3.35 1.21 18.46
CA GLY A 139 4.14 0.33 17.60
C GLY A 139 3.25 -0.41 16.61
N ILE A 140 3.59 -0.33 15.33
CA ILE A 140 3.02 -1.18 14.29
C ILE A 140 4.19 -1.92 13.65
N ASP A 141 4.19 -3.23 13.84
CA ASP A 141 5.25 -4.10 13.32
C ASP A 141 5.27 -4.11 11.78
N ASN A 142 6.47 -4.08 11.20
CA ASN A 142 6.64 -4.17 9.75
C ASN A 142 6.78 -5.63 9.33
N ARG A 143 5.66 -6.26 8.97
CA ARG A 143 5.65 -7.64 8.46
C ARG A 143 6.26 -7.79 7.07
N PHE A 144 6.59 -6.68 6.41
CA PHE A 144 7.21 -6.62 5.10
C PHE A 144 8.59 -5.96 5.13
N SER A 145 9.30 -6.02 6.27
CA SER A 145 10.69 -5.58 6.33
C SER A 145 11.55 -6.43 5.36
N PHE A 146 12.72 -5.90 4.99
CA PHE A 146 13.61 -6.62 4.06
C PHE A 146 13.97 -8.01 4.57
N GLU A 147 14.29 -8.13 5.85
CA GLU A 147 14.66 -9.40 6.48
C GLU A 147 13.52 -10.42 6.36
N ARG A 148 12.29 -10.01 6.66
CA ARG A 148 11.12 -10.89 6.55
C ARG A 148 10.77 -11.26 5.11
N ILE A 149 11.00 -10.37 4.17
CA ILE A 149 10.81 -10.68 2.74
C ILE A 149 11.91 -11.62 2.24
N ALA A 150 13.15 -11.48 2.71
CA ALA A 150 14.23 -12.41 2.39
C ALA A 150 13.93 -13.81 2.95
N ASP A 151 13.49 -13.92 4.20
CA ASP A 151 13.07 -15.19 4.81
C ASP A 151 11.89 -15.84 4.08
N LEU A 152 10.88 -15.01 3.73
CA LEU A 152 9.74 -15.46 2.94
C LEU A 152 10.18 -15.98 1.57
N TYR A 153 11.12 -15.29 0.92
CA TYR A 153 11.67 -15.71 -0.35
C TYR A 153 12.37 -17.07 -0.24
N LEU A 154 13.16 -17.32 0.79
CA LEU A 154 13.80 -18.62 1.00
C LEU A 154 12.77 -19.75 1.13
N THR A 155 11.66 -19.48 1.82
CA THR A 155 10.54 -20.43 1.93
C THR A 155 9.90 -20.72 0.58
N VAL A 156 9.65 -19.69 -0.21
CA VAL A 156 9.05 -19.78 -1.56
C VAL A 156 10.01 -20.52 -2.50
N ARG A 157 11.28 -20.10 -2.54
CA ARG A 157 12.34 -20.62 -3.40
C ARG A 157 12.46 -22.15 -3.33
N ASN A 158 12.41 -22.69 -2.11
CA ASN A 158 12.55 -24.12 -1.86
C ASN A 158 11.35 -24.96 -2.35
N ARG A 159 10.26 -24.32 -2.70
CA ARG A 159 9.02 -24.98 -3.14
C ARG A 159 8.66 -24.69 -4.60
N LEU A 160 9.39 -23.77 -5.25
CA LEU A 160 9.14 -23.44 -6.66
C LEU A 160 9.59 -24.55 -7.60
N PRO A 161 8.82 -24.88 -8.64
CA PRO A 161 9.19 -25.84 -9.65
C PRO A 161 10.48 -25.45 -10.41
N ASN A 162 11.17 -26.46 -10.97
CA ASN A 162 12.45 -26.26 -11.67
C ASN A 162 12.42 -25.24 -12.82
N TYR A 163 11.28 -25.03 -13.46
CA TYR A 163 11.16 -24.04 -14.54
C TYR A 163 11.26 -22.59 -14.05
N PHE A 164 11.17 -22.34 -12.73
CA PHE A 164 11.43 -21.04 -12.11
C PHE A 164 12.92 -20.73 -11.89
N ARG A 165 13.83 -21.64 -12.20
CA ARG A 165 15.28 -21.50 -11.91
C ARG A 165 15.86 -20.14 -12.37
N LYS A 166 15.44 -19.60 -13.53
CA LYS A 166 15.93 -18.30 -14.01
C LYS A 166 15.42 -17.16 -13.11
N ILE A 167 14.17 -17.22 -12.69
CA ILE A 167 13.57 -16.24 -11.77
C ILE A 167 14.27 -16.33 -10.42
N CYS A 168 14.45 -17.52 -9.87
CA CYS A 168 15.17 -17.74 -8.62
C CYS A 168 16.57 -17.14 -8.64
N ARG A 169 17.38 -17.38 -9.68
CA ARG A 169 18.71 -16.76 -9.80
C ARG A 169 18.65 -15.24 -9.73
N THR A 170 17.72 -14.62 -10.47
CA THR A 170 17.56 -13.17 -10.45
C THR A 170 17.19 -12.67 -9.04
N LEU A 171 16.32 -13.39 -8.32
CA LEU A 171 15.91 -13.03 -6.97
C LEU A 171 17.02 -13.32 -5.94
N ASP A 172 17.80 -14.41 -6.10
CA ASP A 172 18.99 -14.72 -5.29
C ASP A 172 19.99 -13.56 -5.34
N ASP A 173 20.37 -13.14 -6.56
CA ASP A 173 21.28 -12.00 -6.78
C ASP A 173 20.72 -10.70 -6.19
N GLU A 174 19.39 -10.52 -6.27
CA GLU A 174 18.75 -9.31 -5.79
C GLU A 174 18.73 -9.22 -4.27
N VAL A 175 18.42 -10.34 -3.60
CA VAL A 175 18.47 -10.43 -2.14
C VAL A 175 19.90 -10.19 -1.65
N GLU A 176 20.90 -10.81 -2.28
CA GLU A 176 22.31 -10.60 -1.95
C GLU A 176 22.72 -9.12 -2.11
N TYR A 177 22.32 -8.50 -3.24
CA TYR A 177 22.60 -7.09 -3.49
C TYR A 177 21.96 -6.18 -2.41
N LEU A 178 20.66 -6.34 -2.15
CA LEU A 178 19.96 -5.49 -1.21
C LEU A 178 20.43 -5.71 0.24
N THR A 179 20.90 -6.91 0.58
CA THR A 179 21.54 -7.17 1.88
C THR A 179 22.73 -6.25 2.13
N ARG A 180 23.48 -5.90 1.07
CA ARG A 180 24.68 -5.05 1.18
C ARG A 180 24.38 -3.56 1.08
N TYR A 181 23.38 -3.16 0.28
CA TYR A 181 23.21 -1.78 -0.16
C TYR A 181 21.90 -1.13 0.26
N LEU A 182 20.99 -1.87 0.89
CA LEU A 182 19.73 -1.27 1.37
C LEU A 182 19.99 -0.50 2.67
N GLU A 183 19.83 0.83 2.61
CA GLU A 183 20.08 1.71 3.75
C GLU A 183 19.03 1.51 4.87
N GLY A 184 19.50 1.27 6.09
CA GLY A 184 18.65 1.05 7.26
C GLY A 184 18.29 2.32 8.05
N LYS A 185 19.12 3.36 7.97
CA LYS A 185 19.01 4.58 8.78
C LYS A 185 18.38 5.74 8.02
N LEU A 186 17.11 5.60 7.65
CA LEU A 186 16.36 6.62 6.94
C LEU A 186 15.19 7.15 7.77
N PRO A 187 14.61 8.31 7.45
CA PRO A 187 13.41 8.82 8.09
C PRO A 187 12.27 7.79 8.10
N LYS A 188 11.66 7.55 9.28
CA LYS A 188 10.66 6.52 9.52
C LYS A 188 9.44 7.09 10.23
N GLY A 189 8.30 6.51 9.93
CA GLY A 189 7.02 6.74 10.59
C GLY A 189 5.98 5.73 10.14
N VAL A 190 4.71 6.05 10.27
CA VAL A 190 3.66 5.25 9.67
C VAL A 190 3.74 5.40 8.17
N ILE A 191 3.78 4.28 7.48
CA ILE A 191 3.67 4.15 6.03
C ILE A 191 2.43 3.33 5.70
N HIS A 192 1.88 3.52 4.51
CA HIS A 192 0.77 2.71 4.02
C HIS A 192 1.23 1.32 3.60
N GLY A 193 2.35 1.25 2.90
CA GLY A 193 2.99 0.03 2.45
C GLY A 193 2.30 -0.66 1.26
N ASP A 194 1.16 -0.16 0.75
CA ASP A 194 0.40 -0.76 -0.34
C ASP A 194 -0.32 0.28 -1.21
N ILE A 195 0.42 1.32 -1.67
CA ILE A 195 -0.12 2.40 -2.49
C ILE A 195 -0.31 1.93 -3.93
N PHE A 196 -1.50 1.38 -4.19
CA PHE A 196 -1.97 0.97 -5.51
C PHE A 196 -3.21 1.75 -5.91
N SER A 197 -3.53 1.77 -7.19
CA SER A 197 -4.71 2.48 -7.69
C SER A 197 -6.03 1.96 -7.14
N ASP A 198 -6.14 0.66 -6.88
CA ASP A 198 -7.31 0.02 -6.28
C ASP A 198 -7.56 0.46 -4.82
N ASN A 199 -6.54 1.00 -4.15
CA ASN A 199 -6.62 1.59 -2.82
C ASN A 199 -6.86 3.12 -2.81
N LEU A 200 -7.13 3.74 -3.97
CA LEU A 200 -7.27 5.18 -4.10
C LEU A 200 -8.62 5.55 -4.72
N LEU A 201 -9.51 6.16 -3.94
CA LEU A 201 -10.81 6.60 -4.41
C LEU A 201 -10.79 8.07 -4.81
N PHE A 202 -11.29 8.35 -6.01
CA PHE A 202 -11.36 9.70 -6.57
C PHE A 202 -12.79 10.13 -6.91
N ARG A 203 -13.08 11.41 -6.67
CA ARG A 203 -14.22 12.11 -7.24
C ARG A 203 -13.70 13.32 -8.02
N GLY A 204 -13.66 13.19 -9.34
CA GLY A 204 -12.94 14.10 -10.22
C GLY A 204 -11.43 14.05 -9.97
N GLU A 205 -10.86 15.16 -9.53
CA GLU A 205 -9.42 15.26 -9.22
C GLU A 205 -9.13 15.15 -7.70
N LYS A 206 -10.18 15.14 -6.89
CA LYS A 206 -10.05 15.02 -5.44
C LYS A 206 -9.94 13.56 -5.00
N LEU A 207 -8.89 13.22 -4.27
CA LEU A 207 -8.79 11.98 -3.52
C LEU A 207 -9.79 12.01 -2.35
N THR A 208 -10.76 11.10 -2.36
CA THR A 208 -11.79 11.02 -1.31
C THR A 208 -11.40 10.07 -0.20
N ALA A 209 -10.65 9.02 -0.51
CA ALA A 209 -10.09 8.11 0.48
C ALA A 209 -8.87 7.36 -0.05
N MET A 210 -7.91 7.12 0.83
CA MET A 210 -6.88 6.12 0.73
C MET A 210 -7.36 4.92 1.56
N LEU A 211 -7.51 3.76 0.91
CA LEU A 211 -8.12 2.55 1.47
C LEU A 211 -7.05 1.52 1.83
N ASP A 212 -7.46 0.50 2.55
CA ASP A 212 -6.68 -0.71 2.85
C ASP A 212 -5.34 -0.46 3.58
N PHE A 213 -5.46 -0.13 4.87
CA PHE A 213 -4.31 0.05 5.77
C PHE A 213 -3.78 -1.27 6.36
N ASP A 214 -4.07 -2.40 5.72
CA ASP A 214 -3.63 -3.75 6.15
C ASP A 214 -2.11 -3.89 6.19
N ALA A 215 -1.44 -3.29 5.23
CA ALA A 215 0.01 -3.30 5.13
C ALA A 215 0.67 -2.15 5.91
N ALA A 216 -0.13 -1.26 6.50
CA ALA A 216 0.40 -0.11 7.23
C ALA A 216 1.26 -0.55 8.40
N CYS A 217 2.42 0.08 8.51
CA CYS A 217 3.41 -0.27 9.52
C CYS A 217 4.32 0.92 9.83
N ARG A 218 5.23 0.74 10.79
CA ARG A 218 6.33 1.68 10.96
C ARG A 218 7.47 1.33 10.01
N GLY A 219 7.61 2.12 8.94
CA GLY A 219 8.59 1.90 7.88
C GLY A 219 9.30 3.17 7.42
N LYS A 220 10.20 3.01 6.45
CA LYS A 220 10.92 4.12 5.81
C LYS A 220 9.96 4.86 4.87
N PHE A 221 9.88 6.19 4.98
CA PHE A 221 9.00 6.99 4.14
C PHE A 221 9.31 6.83 2.65
N ILE A 222 10.58 6.74 2.30
CA ILE A 222 11.01 6.55 0.92
C ILE A 222 10.55 5.22 0.30
N PHE A 223 10.35 4.18 1.12
CA PHE A 223 9.78 2.90 0.65
C PHE A 223 8.34 3.06 0.16
N ASP A 224 7.53 3.87 0.83
CA ASP A 224 6.15 4.13 0.41
C ASP A 224 6.09 4.90 -0.91
N ILE A 225 7.00 5.87 -1.09
CA ILE A 225 7.16 6.57 -2.36
C ILE A 225 7.59 5.60 -3.46
N ALA A 226 8.56 4.73 -3.18
CA ALA A 226 9.01 3.71 -4.12
C ALA A 226 7.88 2.76 -4.52
N THR A 227 7.02 2.39 -3.57
CA THR A 227 5.82 1.58 -3.84
C THR A 227 4.84 2.32 -4.75
N ALA A 228 4.56 3.59 -4.47
CA ALA A 228 3.67 4.42 -5.29
C ALA A 228 4.22 4.61 -6.72
N VAL A 229 5.53 4.84 -6.87
CA VAL A 229 6.19 4.97 -8.18
C VAL A 229 6.11 3.67 -8.96
N ASN A 230 6.40 2.53 -8.34
CA ASN A 230 6.28 1.21 -8.97
C ASN A 230 4.84 0.92 -9.42
N ALA A 231 3.85 1.30 -8.62
CA ALA A 231 2.45 1.02 -8.91
C ALA A 231 1.82 1.98 -9.93
N LEU A 232 2.20 3.26 -9.89
CA LEU A 232 1.49 4.32 -10.61
C LEU A 232 2.31 4.95 -11.75
N CYS A 233 3.64 4.84 -11.73
CA CYS A 233 4.50 5.47 -12.73
C CYS A 233 5.12 4.48 -13.73
N PHE A 234 4.92 3.18 -13.54
CA PHE A 234 5.30 2.16 -14.51
C PHE A 234 4.13 1.86 -15.44
N VAL A 235 4.24 2.31 -16.70
CA VAL A 235 3.19 2.21 -17.71
C VAL A 235 3.82 1.73 -19.01
N ASP A 236 3.15 0.86 -19.74
CA ASP A 236 3.59 0.33 -21.03
C ASP A 236 5.02 -0.26 -20.99
N GLY A 237 5.36 -0.94 -19.91
CA GLY A 237 6.64 -1.63 -19.72
C GLY A 237 7.82 -0.73 -19.35
N SER A 238 7.59 0.55 -19.04
CA SER A 238 8.65 1.51 -18.68
C SER A 238 8.22 2.49 -17.59
N TYR A 239 9.19 3.14 -16.92
CA TYR A 239 8.91 4.22 -15.98
C TYR A 239 8.69 5.53 -16.72
N SER A 240 7.57 6.18 -16.45
CA SER A 240 7.25 7.52 -16.95
C SER A 240 7.80 8.59 -16.01
N LEU A 241 8.75 9.36 -16.51
CA LEU A 241 9.38 10.46 -15.76
C LEU A 241 8.40 11.57 -15.41
N ASP A 242 7.48 11.90 -16.33
CA ASP A 242 6.50 12.94 -16.08
C ASP A 242 5.53 12.54 -14.95
N ARG A 243 5.09 11.27 -14.95
CA ARG A 243 4.23 10.75 -13.87
C ARG A 243 4.95 10.78 -12.52
N PHE A 244 6.21 10.41 -12.51
CA PHE A 244 7.05 10.50 -11.32
C PHE A 244 7.17 11.96 -10.83
N ARG A 245 7.43 12.90 -11.73
CA ARG A 245 7.53 14.34 -11.40
C ARG A 245 6.26 14.86 -10.76
N TYR A 246 5.09 14.56 -11.30
CA TYR A 246 3.81 14.97 -10.73
C TYR A 246 3.58 14.36 -9.34
N LEU A 247 3.80 13.06 -9.18
CA LEU A 247 3.67 12.38 -7.89
C LEU A 247 4.60 13.02 -6.84
N LEU A 248 5.86 13.24 -7.22
CA LEU A 248 6.87 13.81 -6.34
C LEU A 248 6.61 15.29 -6.03
N SER A 249 6.17 16.08 -7.00
CA SER A 249 5.79 17.49 -6.79
C SER A 249 4.71 17.60 -5.70
N GLY A 250 3.67 16.75 -5.80
CA GLY A 250 2.66 16.65 -4.75
C GLY A 250 3.23 16.28 -3.39
N TYR A 251 4.10 15.28 -3.33
CA TYR A 251 4.72 14.85 -2.08
C TYR A 251 5.59 15.94 -1.45
N GLU A 252 6.46 16.57 -2.23
CA GLU A 252 7.39 17.59 -1.73
C GLU A 252 6.73 18.91 -1.40
N SER A 253 5.50 19.15 -1.87
CA SER A 253 4.69 20.28 -1.39
C SER A 253 4.36 20.18 0.11
N VAL A 254 4.47 18.98 0.69
CA VAL A 254 4.19 18.69 2.11
C VAL A 254 5.46 18.34 2.88
N ARG A 255 6.30 17.47 2.31
CA ARG A 255 7.51 16.96 2.96
C ARG A 255 8.64 16.82 1.96
N THR A 256 9.71 17.57 2.16
CA THR A 256 10.94 17.47 1.35
C THR A 256 11.71 16.19 1.68
N LEU A 257 12.22 15.53 0.63
CA LEU A 257 13.11 14.38 0.77
C LEU A 257 14.52 14.84 1.15
N SER A 258 15.12 14.15 2.10
CA SER A 258 16.54 14.33 2.44
C SER A 258 17.44 13.74 1.36
N LEU A 259 18.71 14.17 1.33
CA LEU A 259 19.71 13.60 0.41
C LEU A 259 19.88 12.09 0.61
N ALA A 260 19.87 11.63 1.86
CA ALA A 260 19.96 10.21 2.18
C ALA A 260 18.77 9.41 1.63
N GLU A 261 17.57 9.99 1.60
CA GLU A 261 16.40 9.35 0.97
C GLU A 261 16.54 9.30 -0.55
N TRP A 262 17.06 10.36 -1.17
CA TRP A 262 17.35 10.36 -2.59
C TRP A 262 18.40 9.31 -2.98
N ASP A 263 19.48 9.21 -2.23
CA ASP A 263 20.55 8.22 -2.46
C ASP A 263 20.03 6.77 -2.28
N ALA A 264 19.10 6.57 -1.37
CA ALA A 264 18.51 5.26 -1.12
C ALA A 264 17.38 4.89 -2.10
N PHE A 265 16.76 5.86 -2.77
CA PHE A 265 15.55 5.67 -3.57
C PHE A 265 15.66 4.56 -4.62
N PRO A 266 16.78 4.40 -5.38
CA PRO A 266 16.93 3.30 -6.33
C PRO A 266 16.82 1.93 -5.70
N ASN A 267 17.43 1.76 -4.53
CA ASN A 267 17.40 0.48 -3.81
C ASN A 267 16.02 0.22 -3.19
N GLU A 268 15.31 1.26 -2.78
CA GLU A 268 13.93 1.14 -2.30
C GLU A 268 12.95 0.78 -3.42
N LEU A 269 13.12 1.30 -4.64
CA LEU A 269 12.36 0.86 -5.83
C LEU A 269 12.56 -0.64 -6.10
N ARG A 270 13.82 -1.10 -6.04
CA ARG A 270 14.17 -2.51 -6.23
C ARG A 270 13.60 -3.37 -5.09
N PHE A 271 13.73 -2.91 -3.85
CA PHE A 271 13.17 -3.62 -2.69
C PHE A 271 11.64 -3.70 -2.76
N SER A 272 10.95 -2.63 -3.11
CA SER A 272 9.50 -2.66 -3.32
C SER A 272 9.11 -3.67 -4.42
N SER A 273 9.86 -3.70 -5.53
CA SER A 273 9.63 -4.68 -6.60
C SER A 273 9.88 -6.11 -6.15
N LEU A 274 10.96 -6.36 -5.39
CA LEU A 274 11.26 -7.65 -4.79
C LEU A 274 10.14 -8.09 -3.83
N ARG A 275 9.73 -7.21 -2.92
CA ARG A 275 8.65 -7.51 -1.95
C ARG A 275 7.40 -8.01 -2.65
N PHE A 276 6.88 -7.27 -3.62
CA PHE A 276 5.64 -7.65 -4.30
C PHE A 276 5.80 -8.89 -5.19
N THR A 277 6.98 -9.10 -5.77
CA THR A 277 7.28 -10.35 -6.48
C THR A 277 7.20 -11.54 -5.54
N VAL A 278 7.88 -11.45 -4.39
CA VAL A 278 7.98 -12.55 -3.41
C VAL A 278 6.64 -12.84 -2.75
N THR A 279 5.92 -11.82 -2.30
CA THR A 279 4.62 -12.02 -1.65
C THR A 279 3.59 -12.62 -2.60
N ARG A 280 3.55 -12.18 -3.86
CA ARG A 280 2.64 -12.76 -4.88
C ARG A 280 3.04 -14.18 -5.28
N LEU A 281 4.34 -14.50 -5.34
CA LEU A 281 4.81 -15.88 -5.51
C LEU A 281 4.39 -16.77 -4.34
N HIS A 282 4.57 -16.28 -3.11
CA HIS A 282 4.12 -16.99 -1.92
C HIS A 282 2.62 -17.24 -1.99
N ASP A 283 1.87 -16.23 -2.24
CA ASP A 283 0.42 -16.31 -2.29
C ASP A 283 -0.07 -17.28 -3.37
N PHE A 284 0.54 -17.25 -4.55
CA PHE A 284 0.17 -18.12 -5.66
C PHE A 284 0.52 -19.61 -5.41
N PHE A 285 1.73 -19.88 -4.85
CA PHE A 285 2.23 -21.27 -4.76
C PHE A 285 2.03 -21.90 -3.39
N LEU A 286 1.97 -21.13 -2.32
CA LEU A 286 2.06 -21.66 -0.96
C LEU A 286 0.81 -21.44 -0.10
N THR A 287 -0.11 -20.59 -0.53
CA THR A 287 -1.35 -20.41 0.22
C THR A 287 -2.40 -21.37 -0.33
N PRO A 288 -2.91 -22.31 0.49
CA PRO A 288 -3.96 -23.23 0.07
C PRO A 288 -5.20 -22.46 -0.37
N VAL A 289 -5.75 -22.83 -1.51
CA VAL A 289 -7.04 -22.31 -1.98
C VAL A 289 -8.10 -23.35 -1.60
N ASP A 290 -8.84 -23.09 -0.53
CA ASP A 290 -10.02 -23.90 -0.19
C ASP A 290 -11.15 -23.58 -1.17
N GLY A 291 -11.01 -24.01 -2.43
CA GLY A 291 -12.08 -24.06 -3.45
C GLY A 291 -12.79 -22.72 -3.78
N LYS A 292 -12.44 -21.61 -3.15
CA LYS A 292 -13.04 -20.29 -3.35
C LYS A 292 -12.09 -19.37 -4.10
N HIS A 293 -12.59 -18.74 -5.15
CA HIS A 293 -11.83 -17.94 -6.10
C HIS A 293 -11.06 -16.80 -5.42
N ARG A 294 -9.76 -16.99 -5.27
CA ARG A 294 -8.83 -15.92 -4.94
C ARG A 294 -8.47 -15.15 -6.22
N VAL A 295 -8.49 -13.84 -6.16
CA VAL A 295 -7.92 -13.02 -7.24
C VAL A 295 -6.41 -12.97 -7.00
N ASP A 296 -5.67 -13.87 -7.64
CA ASP A 296 -4.21 -13.86 -7.56
C ASP A 296 -3.66 -12.72 -8.43
N LYS A 297 -2.96 -11.79 -7.80
CA LYS A 297 -2.22 -10.74 -8.52
C LYS A 297 -0.96 -11.38 -9.13
N ASP A 298 -0.73 -11.19 -10.44
CA ASP A 298 0.42 -11.78 -11.14
C ASP A 298 1.74 -11.21 -10.61
N PHE A 299 2.62 -12.09 -10.13
CA PHE A 299 3.95 -11.71 -9.66
C PHE A 299 4.85 -11.16 -10.78
N ARG A 300 4.58 -11.54 -12.06
CA ARG A 300 5.38 -11.12 -13.22
C ARG A 300 5.36 -9.61 -13.40
N GLU A 301 4.29 -8.93 -12.99
CA GLU A 301 4.20 -7.48 -13.05
C GLU A 301 5.35 -6.80 -12.29
N PHE A 302 5.62 -7.22 -11.06
CA PHE A 302 6.67 -6.64 -10.24
C PHE A 302 8.05 -7.23 -10.55
N PHE A 303 8.10 -8.47 -10.97
CA PHE A 303 9.33 -9.06 -11.47
C PHE A 303 9.84 -8.33 -12.73
N GLU A 304 8.96 -7.90 -13.63
CA GLU A 304 9.36 -7.10 -14.80
C GLU A 304 9.88 -5.72 -14.41
N ARG A 305 9.23 -5.04 -13.45
CA ARG A 305 9.76 -3.78 -12.88
C ARG A 305 11.16 -3.97 -12.30
N LEU A 306 11.36 -5.04 -11.54
CA LEU A 306 12.68 -5.40 -11.02
C LEU A 306 13.70 -5.61 -12.13
N ARG A 307 13.32 -6.32 -13.20
CA ARG A 307 14.19 -6.53 -14.36
C ARG A 307 14.59 -5.22 -15.04
N VAL A 308 13.65 -4.31 -15.23
CA VAL A 308 13.94 -2.98 -15.79
C VAL A 308 14.92 -2.22 -14.91
N LEU A 309 14.65 -2.16 -13.59
CA LEU A 309 15.54 -1.48 -12.63
C LEU A 309 16.96 -2.09 -12.57
N ARG A 310 17.09 -3.40 -12.79
CA ARG A 310 18.39 -4.07 -12.86
C ARG A 310 19.16 -3.74 -14.14
N ARG A 311 18.48 -3.68 -15.30
CA ARG A 311 19.09 -3.30 -16.59
C ARG A 311 19.59 -1.86 -16.58
N GLU A 312 18.81 -0.95 -16.03
CA GLU A 312 19.20 0.47 -15.90
C GLU A 312 20.48 0.62 -15.06
N ARG A 313 20.78 -0.31 -14.15
CA ARG A 313 22.03 -0.34 -13.40
C ARG A 313 23.23 -0.70 -14.26
N GLU A 314 23.09 -1.64 -15.21
CA GLU A 314 24.16 -2.06 -16.12
C GLU A 314 24.51 -0.96 -17.13
N GLY A 315 23.52 -0.08 -17.44
CA GLY A 315 23.67 1.13 -18.27
C GLY A 315 23.88 2.42 -17.47
N GLY A 316 23.97 2.31 -16.13
CA GLY A 316 23.95 3.46 -15.23
C GLY A 316 22.51 3.90 -14.94
N MET A 317 21.95 3.50 -13.78
CA MET A 317 20.67 4.04 -13.30
C MET A 317 20.72 5.55 -13.04
N GLU A 318 21.94 6.13 -13.05
CA GLU A 318 22.17 7.56 -13.03
C GLU A 318 21.36 8.33 -14.08
N PRO A 319 21.22 7.93 -15.35
CA PRO A 319 20.38 8.68 -16.28
C PRO A 319 18.89 8.68 -15.94
N LEU A 320 18.34 7.55 -15.48
CA LEU A 320 16.93 7.50 -15.06
C LEU A 320 16.72 8.34 -13.79
N LEU A 321 17.61 8.18 -12.80
CA LEU A 321 17.58 8.95 -11.57
C LEU A 321 17.92 10.40 -11.79
N MET A 322 18.87 10.71 -12.68
CA MET A 322 19.19 12.06 -13.10
C MET A 322 18.03 12.68 -13.87
N ALA A 323 17.40 11.95 -14.77
CA ALA A 323 16.21 12.43 -15.45
C ALA A 323 15.03 12.57 -14.47
N MET A 324 14.91 11.68 -13.48
CA MET A 324 13.94 11.79 -12.39
C MET A 324 14.25 12.99 -11.47
N ALA A 325 15.51 13.24 -11.17
CA ALA A 325 15.97 14.36 -10.34
C ALA A 325 16.11 15.68 -11.13
N THR A 326 16.33 15.68 -12.44
CA THR A 326 16.49 16.90 -13.26
C THR A 326 15.19 17.68 -13.46
N GLY A 327 14.04 17.08 -13.16
CA GLY A 327 12.80 17.84 -12.99
C GLY A 327 12.77 18.64 -11.70
N TYR A 328 13.55 18.25 -10.72
CA TYR A 328 13.69 18.84 -9.38
C TYR A 328 15.14 19.28 -9.20
N ASP A 329 15.42 20.54 -9.51
CA ASP A 329 16.67 21.27 -9.24
C ASP A 329 17.89 20.37 -8.90
N TYR A 330 18.19 19.43 -9.81
CA TYR A 330 19.37 18.53 -9.75
C TYR A 330 20.67 19.33 -9.54
N ARG A 331 20.71 20.57 -10.03
CA ARG A 331 21.83 21.49 -9.77
C ARG A 331 21.96 21.80 -8.28
N LYS A 332 20.84 21.86 -7.55
CA LYS A 332 20.82 22.06 -6.11
C LYS A 332 21.30 20.80 -5.38
N TYR A 333 20.85 19.61 -5.83
CA TYR A 333 21.30 18.31 -5.33
C TYR A 333 22.82 18.13 -5.55
N GLN A 334 23.33 18.39 -6.77
CA GLN A 334 24.76 18.29 -7.04
C GLN A 334 25.60 19.29 -6.25
N LYS A 335 25.11 20.54 -6.05
CA LYS A 335 25.79 21.54 -5.24
C LYS A 335 25.91 21.08 -3.77
N VAL A 336 24.84 20.53 -3.21
CA VAL A 336 24.86 20.03 -1.83
C VAL A 336 25.78 18.82 -1.71
N LYS A 337 25.71 17.84 -2.64
CA LYS A 337 26.64 16.70 -2.65
C LYS A 337 28.11 17.10 -2.84
N ALA A 338 28.38 18.12 -3.64
CA ALA A 338 29.73 18.65 -3.83
C ALA A 338 30.24 19.36 -2.56
N THR A 339 29.36 19.99 -1.79
CA THR A 339 29.69 20.64 -0.52
C THR A 339 29.98 19.62 0.58
N GLU A 340 29.17 18.57 0.68
CA GLU A 340 29.37 17.48 1.66
C GLU A 340 30.64 16.68 1.38
N ARG A 341 30.98 16.40 0.10
CA ARG A 341 32.25 15.75 -0.26
C ARG A 341 33.50 16.60 -0.02
N ARG A 342 33.35 17.92 0.18
CA ARG A 342 34.47 18.83 0.53
C ARG A 342 34.63 18.99 2.04
N GLN A 343 33.63 18.55 2.82
CA GLN A 343 33.62 18.61 4.29
C GLN A 343 33.92 17.25 4.95
N ALA A 344 33.93 16.16 4.16
CA ALA A 344 34.35 14.81 4.54
C ALA A 344 35.79 14.54 4.05
#